data_21fa6efca5c4db69b3ecdd0718fff6e6
#
_entry.id   21fa6efca5c4db69b3ecdd0718fff6e6
#
_cell.length_a   1.000
_cell.length_b   1.000
_cell.length_c   1.000
_cell.angle_alpha   90.00
_cell.angle_beta   90.00
_cell.angle_gamma   90.00
#
_symmetry.space_group_name_H-M   'P 1'
#
loop_
_entity.id
_entity.type
_entity.pdbx_description
1 polymer ?
#
loop_
_entity_poly.entity_id
_entity_poly.type
_entity_poly.pdbx_seq_one_letter_code
_entity_poly.pdbx_strand_id
1 'polypeptide(L)'
;MKQTKWLISLSACLFLMAASSAGVKGKLAIPCQAWEQGSIDTIPLPSRIYSIGKEVDSIQSPSSLQSFFDELDSLGAGKDTVLTIVHLGDSHIQAGYYSGKVMRLLQAQFGNAGRGWIAPFKLSKTNEPDDYFISSSVREWVTGRCIQANKKCPVGIGGIGIQSVSPSINLDVRIAPNNGAGYSFNQAILYRGEKAMPMLPAGSFKDSIQTSLATVPAVAGVLADTFRISHPVDTLQLHSTRRKQGTDKLLPASNFKNVYYGFSLTNGYPGVLYHSVGVNGAMYVNYTDEAYVRQLALLKPSLLIISLGTNETFGRRFRSEEFGGQIRAFVSLVKKQMPETAILLTTPPECYKRTYVNKKRTYVRNSNTQLAAKAIVKAARE
;
A
#
# COMPACT_ATOMS: atom_id res chain seq x y z
N MET A 1 -32.87 19.48 1.44
CA MET A 1 -31.52 19.07 1.06
C MET A 1 -30.51 19.63 2.07
N LYS A 2 -30.10 18.84 3.04
CA LYS A 2 -29.06 19.24 3.99
C LYS A 2 -27.72 18.72 3.45
N GLN A 3 -26.88 19.64 3.01
CA GLN A 3 -25.51 19.33 2.62
C GLN A 3 -24.72 18.92 3.86
N THR A 4 -24.36 17.66 3.96
CA THR A 4 -23.44 17.16 4.96
C THR A 4 -22.02 17.50 4.51
N LYS A 5 -21.36 18.43 5.19
CA LYS A 5 -19.99 18.84 4.90
C LYS A 5 -19.03 17.78 5.49
N TRP A 6 -18.33 17.08 4.65
CA TRP A 6 -17.29 16.14 5.02
C TRP A 6 -15.95 16.86 5.15
N LEU A 7 -15.32 16.69 6.29
CA LEU A 7 -14.03 17.27 6.63
C LEU A 7 -13.01 16.15 6.76
N ILE A 8 -11.92 16.16 6.02
CA ILE A 8 -10.82 15.21 6.13
C ILE A 8 -9.51 15.96 6.33
N SER A 9 -8.93 15.80 7.50
CA SER A 9 -7.65 16.35 7.92
C SER A 9 -6.54 15.30 7.92
N LEU A 10 -5.32 15.67 8.24
CA LEU A 10 -4.25 14.74 8.67
C LEU A 10 -4.63 13.99 9.96
N SER A 11 -5.65 14.47 10.66
CA SER A 11 -6.55 13.80 11.58
C SER A 11 -7.71 13.11 10.84
N ALA A 12 -7.68 12.99 9.52
CA ALA A 12 -8.77 12.55 8.66
C ALA A 12 -9.34 11.17 9.00
N CYS A 13 -8.57 10.37 9.69
CA CYS A 13 -9.08 9.10 10.22
C CYS A 13 -10.10 9.26 11.33
N LEU A 14 -10.13 10.40 12.02
CA LEU A 14 -11.13 10.67 13.08
C LEU A 14 -12.46 11.16 12.50
N PHE A 15 -12.50 11.68 11.27
CA PHE A 15 -13.67 12.34 10.72
C PHE A 15 -14.60 11.46 9.86
N LEU A 16 -14.13 10.32 9.38
CA LEU A 16 -15.05 9.29 8.86
C LEU A 16 -16.01 8.77 9.94
N MET A 17 -15.68 8.97 11.22
CA MET A 17 -16.56 8.59 12.35
C MET A 17 -17.71 9.57 12.64
N ALA A 18 -17.65 10.82 12.17
CA ALA A 18 -18.68 11.84 12.52
C ALA A 18 -19.89 11.83 11.58
N ALA A 19 -19.83 11.11 10.47
CA ALA A 19 -20.88 11.12 9.47
C ALA A 19 -22.03 10.14 9.74
N SER A 20 -21.85 9.15 10.60
CA SER A 20 -22.87 8.14 10.88
C SER A 20 -23.90 8.55 11.95
N SER A 21 -23.80 9.77 12.54
CA SER A 21 -24.68 10.17 13.66
C SER A 21 -25.99 10.84 13.24
N ALA A 22 -26.29 10.98 11.97
CA ALA A 22 -27.54 11.57 11.49
C ALA A 22 -28.42 10.54 10.76
N GLY A 23 -29.10 9.70 11.53
CA GLY A 23 -30.39 9.14 11.10
C GLY A 23 -30.49 7.66 10.74
N VAL A 24 -29.90 6.75 11.51
CA VAL A 24 -30.36 5.35 11.49
C VAL A 24 -30.65 4.91 12.94
N LYS A 25 -31.92 4.90 13.29
CA LYS A 25 -32.43 4.17 14.46
C LYS A 25 -32.54 2.70 14.09
N GLY A 26 -31.43 1.96 14.17
CA GLY A 26 -31.37 0.53 14.08
C GLY A 26 -30.37 0.04 15.12
N LYS A 27 -30.86 -0.63 16.17
CA LYS A 27 -30.02 -1.31 17.17
C LYS A 27 -29.31 -2.48 16.49
N LEU A 28 -28.09 -2.29 16.02
CA LEU A 28 -27.11 -3.36 15.86
C LEU A 28 -26.21 -3.30 17.08
N ALA A 29 -26.56 -4.07 18.11
CA ALA A 29 -25.67 -4.36 19.21
C ALA A 29 -24.62 -5.37 18.72
N ILE A 30 -23.53 -4.86 18.14
CA ILE A 30 -22.28 -5.60 18.05
C ILE A 30 -21.69 -5.52 19.45
N PRO A 31 -21.37 -6.64 20.14
CA PRO A 31 -20.73 -6.57 21.44
C PRO A 31 -19.37 -5.89 21.23
N CYS A 32 -19.27 -4.67 21.68
CA CYS A 32 -18.02 -3.97 21.85
C CYS A 32 -17.28 -4.75 22.97
N GLN A 33 -16.45 -5.73 22.60
CA GLN A 33 -15.47 -6.22 23.53
C GLN A 33 -14.57 -5.03 23.85
N ALA A 34 -14.62 -4.61 25.10
CA ALA A 34 -13.81 -3.57 25.66
C ALA A 34 -12.34 -3.91 25.33
N TRP A 35 -11.73 -3.07 24.52
CA TRP A 35 -10.29 -3.09 24.32
C TRP A 35 -9.67 -2.69 25.65
N GLU A 36 -9.15 -3.66 26.41
CA GLU A 36 -8.23 -3.35 27.48
C GLU A 36 -7.09 -2.54 26.85
N GLN A 37 -6.94 -1.33 27.35
CA GLN A 37 -5.85 -0.42 27.00
C GLN A 37 -4.52 -1.08 27.44
N GLY A 38 -3.95 -1.90 26.57
CA GLY A 38 -2.52 -2.16 26.63
C GLY A 38 -1.83 -0.81 26.51
N SER A 39 -0.97 -0.49 27.48
CA SER A 39 -0.21 0.75 27.56
C SER A 39 0.44 1.02 26.20
N ILE A 40 -0.12 1.95 25.45
CA ILE A 40 0.59 2.60 24.36
C ILE A 40 1.71 3.34 25.09
N ASP A 41 2.96 2.91 24.90
CA ASP A 41 4.12 3.72 25.26
C ASP A 41 3.95 5.07 24.57
N THR A 42 3.45 6.02 25.33
CA THR A 42 3.34 7.40 24.90
C THR A 42 4.77 7.91 24.79
N ILE A 43 5.29 7.93 23.56
CA ILE A 43 6.41 8.80 23.25
C ILE A 43 5.98 10.18 23.72
N PRO A 44 6.67 10.80 24.70
CA PRO A 44 6.29 12.10 25.20
C PRO A 44 6.29 13.06 24.01
N LEU A 45 5.09 13.51 23.62
CA LEU A 45 4.97 14.59 22.64
C LEU A 45 5.76 15.77 23.20
N PRO A 46 6.66 16.39 22.41
CA PRO A 46 7.33 17.57 22.84
C PRO A 46 6.28 18.59 23.30
N SER A 47 6.48 19.21 24.45
CA SER A 47 5.55 20.10 25.14
C SER A 47 5.24 21.43 24.40
N ARG A 48 5.56 21.52 23.13
CA ARG A 48 5.08 22.53 22.19
C ARG A 48 4.06 21.86 21.25
N ILE A 49 2.82 21.80 21.69
CA ILE A 49 1.71 21.80 20.78
C ILE A 49 1.81 23.14 20.04
N TYR A 50 2.36 23.11 18.84
CA TYR A 50 2.19 24.22 17.93
C TYR A 50 0.68 24.36 17.78
N SER A 51 0.14 25.53 18.10
CA SER A 51 -1.24 25.87 17.75
C SER A 51 -1.34 25.65 16.23
N ILE A 52 -1.89 24.52 15.84
CA ILE A 52 -2.33 24.28 14.48
C ILE A 52 -3.34 25.40 14.28
N GLY A 53 -2.99 26.39 13.45
CA GLY A 53 -3.91 27.44 13.08
C GLY A 53 -5.25 26.78 12.71
N LYS A 54 -6.36 27.46 12.88
CA LYS A 54 -7.73 26.97 12.58
C LYS A 54 -7.95 26.61 11.11
N GLU A 55 -6.96 26.03 10.44
CA GLU A 55 -7.11 25.45 9.12
C GLU A 55 -7.82 24.13 9.29
N VAL A 56 -9.11 24.17 9.03
CA VAL A 56 -9.95 22.99 8.97
C VAL A 56 -9.47 22.15 7.80
N ASP A 57 -8.87 21.02 8.09
CA ASP A 57 -8.53 20.05 7.06
C ASP A 57 -9.80 19.64 6.32
N SER A 58 -9.84 19.80 5.02
CA SER A 58 -11.03 19.57 4.20
C SER A 58 -10.67 18.84 2.92
N ILE A 59 -11.53 17.92 2.48
CA ILE A 59 -11.49 17.43 1.10
C ILE A 59 -11.99 18.56 0.23
N GLN A 60 -11.14 18.98 -0.71
CA GLN A 60 -11.56 19.89 -1.77
C GLN A 60 -12.19 19.07 -2.91
N SER A 61 -13.27 19.59 -3.51
CA SER A 61 -14.03 18.92 -4.58
C SER A 61 -14.53 17.50 -4.18
N PRO A 62 -15.26 17.35 -3.04
CA PRO A 62 -15.71 16.04 -2.56
C PRO A 62 -16.65 15.34 -3.55
N SER A 63 -17.30 16.06 -4.46
CA SER A 63 -18.15 15.49 -5.50
C SER A 63 -17.40 14.57 -6.46
N SER A 64 -16.10 14.75 -6.65
CA SER A 64 -15.29 13.85 -7.48
C SER A 64 -14.98 12.51 -6.80
N LEU A 65 -15.33 12.36 -5.52
CA LEU A 65 -15.24 11.11 -4.76
C LEU A 65 -16.62 10.50 -4.48
N GLN A 66 -17.70 11.01 -5.12
CA GLN A 66 -19.06 10.58 -4.78
C GLN A 66 -19.27 9.07 -4.97
N SER A 67 -18.79 8.50 -6.08
CA SER A 67 -18.89 7.06 -6.35
C SER A 67 -18.24 6.22 -5.24
N PHE A 68 -17.07 6.64 -4.75
CA PHE A 68 -16.41 5.98 -3.62
C PHE A 68 -17.21 6.12 -2.32
N PHE A 69 -17.80 7.27 -2.04
CA PHE A 69 -18.63 7.44 -0.85
C PHE A 69 -19.92 6.63 -0.92
N ASP A 70 -20.54 6.51 -2.11
CA ASP A 70 -21.73 5.68 -2.30
C ASP A 70 -21.43 4.19 -2.10
N GLU A 71 -20.26 3.72 -2.54
CA GLU A 71 -19.80 2.35 -2.25
C GLU A 71 -19.52 2.16 -0.75
N LEU A 72 -18.89 3.14 -0.08
CA LEU A 72 -18.58 3.10 1.34
C LEU A 72 -19.86 3.11 2.20
N ASP A 73 -20.86 3.93 1.83
CA ASP A 73 -22.17 3.96 2.48
C ASP A 73 -22.91 2.62 2.30
N SER A 74 -22.84 2.02 1.10
CA SER A 74 -23.40 0.71 0.82
C SER A 74 -22.76 -0.38 1.68
N LEU A 75 -21.43 -0.33 1.85
CA LEU A 75 -20.69 -1.24 2.73
C LEU A 75 -21.11 -1.03 4.19
N GLY A 76 -21.20 0.22 4.64
CA GLY A 76 -21.68 0.60 5.97
C GLY A 76 -23.13 0.16 6.25
N ALA A 77 -23.96 0.06 5.21
CA ALA A 77 -25.32 -0.47 5.28
C ALA A 77 -25.38 -2.02 5.30
N GLY A 78 -24.23 -2.70 5.31
CA GLY A 78 -24.13 -4.16 5.42
C GLY A 78 -24.13 -4.91 4.09
N LYS A 79 -23.87 -4.25 2.95
CA LYS A 79 -23.70 -4.93 1.66
C LYS A 79 -22.50 -5.88 1.73
N ASP A 80 -22.71 -7.12 1.29
CA ASP A 80 -21.69 -8.16 1.20
C ASP A 80 -20.75 -7.87 0.00
N THR A 81 -19.77 -6.99 0.18
CA THR A 81 -18.83 -6.57 -0.85
C THR A 81 -17.48 -6.19 -0.24
N VAL A 82 -16.45 -6.15 -1.08
CA VAL A 82 -15.12 -5.69 -0.73
C VAL A 82 -14.85 -4.35 -1.42
N LEU A 83 -14.61 -3.31 -0.63
CA LEU A 83 -14.19 -2.00 -1.10
C LEU A 83 -12.66 -1.92 -1.09
N THR A 84 -12.06 -1.73 -2.26
CA THR A 84 -10.61 -1.71 -2.38
C THR A 84 -10.05 -0.30 -2.42
N ILE A 85 -9.10 -0.01 -1.53
CA ILE A 85 -8.34 1.25 -1.47
C ILE A 85 -6.88 0.96 -1.76
N VAL A 86 -6.27 1.71 -2.66
CA VAL A 86 -4.81 1.73 -2.86
C VAL A 86 -4.27 3.05 -2.35
N HIS A 87 -3.32 3.00 -1.42
CA HIS A 87 -2.60 4.17 -0.91
C HIS A 87 -1.17 4.13 -1.42
N LEU A 88 -0.91 4.91 -2.46
CA LEU A 88 0.39 5.05 -3.09
C LEU A 88 1.19 6.18 -2.46
N GLY A 89 2.47 5.95 -2.17
CA GLY A 89 3.29 7.00 -1.59
C GLY A 89 4.79 6.69 -1.48
N ASP A 90 5.41 7.40 -0.58
CA ASP A 90 6.84 7.33 -0.30
C ASP A 90 7.17 6.57 1.00
N SER A 91 8.20 6.99 1.73
CA SER A 91 8.62 6.37 3.00
C SER A 91 7.56 6.45 4.09
N HIS A 92 6.68 7.46 4.09
CA HIS A 92 5.60 7.58 5.07
C HIS A 92 4.57 6.46 4.92
N ILE A 93 4.35 6.01 3.68
CA ILE A 93 3.45 4.89 3.37
C ILE A 93 4.17 3.56 3.53
N GLN A 94 5.44 3.45 3.09
CA GLN A 94 6.22 2.22 3.25
C GLN A 94 6.37 1.81 4.71
N ALA A 95 6.61 2.76 5.61
CA ALA A 95 6.80 2.49 7.04
C ALA A 95 5.56 1.91 7.74
N GLY A 96 4.36 2.09 7.17
CA GLY A 96 3.13 1.52 7.70
C GLY A 96 2.51 2.26 8.88
N TYR A 97 3.18 3.26 9.48
CA TYR A 97 2.64 3.97 10.65
C TYR A 97 1.38 4.75 10.30
N TYR A 98 1.46 5.62 9.31
CA TYR A 98 0.33 6.42 8.86
C TYR A 98 -0.69 5.57 8.12
N SER A 99 -0.28 4.90 7.04
CA SER A 99 -1.17 4.08 6.21
C SER A 99 -1.80 2.93 6.99
N GLY A 100 -1.07 2.28 7.90
CA GLY A 100 -1.59 1.23 8.78
C GLY A 100 -2.61 1.75 9.78
N LYS A 101 -2.45 2.98 10.31
CA LYS A 101 -3.46 3.59 11.18
C LYS A 101 -4.74 3.89 10.40
N VAL A 102 -4.64 4.48 9.20
CA VAL A 102 -5.78 4.74 8.31
C VAL A 102 -6.52 3.44 7.99
N MET A 103 -5.77 2.41 7.56
CA MET A 103 -6.31 1.09 7.27
C MET A 103 -7.12 0.52 8.44
N ARG A 104 -6.53 0.48 9.65
CA ARG A 104 -7.20 -0.07 10.84
C ARG A 104 -8.46 0.69 11.22
N LEU A 105 -8.47 2.02 11.09
CA LEU A 105 -9.65 2.83 11.39
C LEU A 105 -10.79 2.58 10.40
N LEU A 106 -10.49 2.51 9.10
CA LEU A 106 -11.49 2.20 8.09
C LEU A 106 -12.02 0.78 8.25
N GLN A 107 -11.16 -0.19 8.52
CA GLN A 107 -11.55 -1.58 8.74
C GLN A 107 -12.34 -1.78 10.02
N ALA A 108 -12.03 -1.04 11.09
CA ALA A 108 -12.83 -1.09 12.32
C ALA A 108 -14.26 -0.57 12.12
N GLN A 109 -14.45 0.39 11.22
CA GLN A 109 -15.74 1.00 10.95
C GLN A 109 -16.56 0.24 9.89
N PHE A 110 -15.91 -0.23 8.82
CA PHE A 110 -16.57 -0.76 7.62
C PHE A 110 -16.31 -2.25 7.37
N GLY A 111 -15.63 -2.94 8.29
CA GLY A 111 -15.24 -4.35 8.13
C GLY A 111 -13.84 -4.53 7.56
N ASN A 112 -13.22 -5.65 7.94
CA ASN A 112 -11.85 -6.00 7.58
C ASN A 112 -11.85 -7.12 6.53
N ALA A 113 -11.52 -6.79 5.28
CA ALA A 113 -11.42 -7.75 4.18
C ALA A 113 -10.02 -8.37 4.01
N GLY A 114 -9.08 -8.05 4.89
CA GLY A 114 -7.71 -8.59 4.89
C GLY A 114 -6.62 -7.51 4.96
N ARG A 115 -5.36 -7.99 4.98
CA ARG A 115 -4.18 -7.11 5.06
C ARG A 115 -3.92 -6.33 3.76
N GLY A 116 -4.40 -6.86 2.62
CA GLY A 116 -4.11 -6.28 1.32
C GLY A 116 -2.65 -6.51 0.88
N TRP A 117 -2.05 -5.52 0.23
CA TRP A 117 -0.71 -5.61 -0.35
C TRP A 117 0.38 -5.72 0.72
N ILE A 118 1.26 -6.70 0.54
CA ILE A 118 2.52 -6.86 1.28
C ILE A 118 3.67 -7.06 0.30
N ALA A 119 4.78 -6.39 0.56
CA ALA A 119 5.95 -6.41 -0.31
C ALA A 119 7.18 -6.99 0.40
N PRO A 120 8.12 -7.64 -0.32
CA PRO A 120 9.30 -8.26 0.28
C PRO A 120 10.38 -7.22 0.64
N PHE A 121 10.03 -6.25 1.48
CA PHE A 121 10.89 -5.12 1.82
C PHE A 121 12.22 -5.55 2.44
N LYS A 122 12.20 -6.49 3.38
CA LYS A 122 13.41 -6.99 4.03
C LYS A 122 14.35 -7.67 3.03
N LEU A 123 13.81 -8.50 2.13
CA LEU A 123 14.59 -9.12 1.05
C LEU A 123 15.10 -8.08 0.05
N SER A 124 14.40 -6.94 -0.08
CA SER A 124 14.82 -5.77 -0.85
C SER A 124 15.79 -4.85 -0.08
N LYS A 125 16.26 -5.26 1.10
CA LYS A 125 17.21 -4.50 1.94
C LYS A 125 16.70 -3.10 2.29
N THR A 126 15.42 -3.01 2.67
CA THR A 126 14.77 -1.78 3.15
C THR A 126 13.88 -2.09 4.35
N ASN A 127 13.42 -1.06 5.08
CA ASN A 127 12.52 -1.26 6.21
C ASN A 127 11.15 -1.79 5.77
N GLU A 128 10.59 -2.67 6.56
CA GLU A 128 9.23 -3.21 6.41
C GLU A 128 8.31 -2.67 7.52
N PRO A 129 6.98 -2.64 7.31
CA PRO A 129 6.02 -2.46 8.40
C PRO A 129 6.17 -3.55 9.46
N ASP A 130 5.61 -3.32 10.63
CA ASP A 130 5.69 -4.23 11.78
C ASP A 130 4.59 -5.30 11.83
N ASP A 131 3.66 -5.28 10.89
CA ASP A 131 2.46 -6.12 10.87
C ASP A 131 2.59 -7.39 10.01
N TYR A 132 3.69 -7.56 9.29
CA TYR A 132 4.00 -8.80 8.54
C TYR A 132 5.50 -8.98 8.29
N PHE A 133 5.87 -10.20 7.89
CA PHE A 133 7.23 -10.56 7.47
C PHE A 133 7.19 -11.40 6.20
N ILE A 134 8.11 -11.11 5.27
CA ILE A 134 8.42 -12.00 4.14
C ILE A 134 9.89 -12.39 4.24
N SER A 135 10.14 -13.69 4.41
CA SER A 135 11.48 -14.25 4.55
C SER A 135 11.79 -15.33 3.51
N SER A 136 13.06 -15.67 3.38
CA SER A 136 13.56 -16.69 2.46
C SER A 136 14.86 -17.26 2.99
N SER A 137 15.12 -18.55 2.73
CA SER A 137 16.42 -19.16 2.97
C SER A 137 17.46 -18.81 1.90
N VAL A 138 17.02 -18.28 0.77
CA VAL A 138 17.91 -17.78 -0.29
C VAL A 138 18.67 -16.55 0.22
N ARG A 139 20.01 -16.63 0.20
CA ARG A 139 20.88 -15.57 0.76
C ARG A 139 21.01 -14.36 -0.14
N GLU A 140 20.98 -14.58 -1.45
CA GLU A 140 21.26 -13.53 -2.44
C GLU A 140 20.02 -13.20 -3.26
N TRP A 141 19.57 -11.97 -3.07
CA TRP A 141 18.52 -11.35 -3.87
C TRP A 141 19.04 -10.11 -4.58
N VAL A 142 18.89 -10.08 -5.90
CA VAL A 142 19.01 -8.85 -6.69
C VAL A 142 17.75 -8.06 -6.53
N THR A 143 17.84 -6.76 -6.25
CA THR A 143 16.70 -5.93 -5.95
C THR A 143 16.56 -4.79 -6.95
N GLY A 144 15.31 -4.44 -7.27
CA GLY A 144 14.94 -3.26 -8.05
C GLY A 144 13.96 -2.40 -7.27
N ARG A 145 14.12 -1.08 -7.36
CA ARG A 145 13.17 -0.10 -6.79
C ARG A 145 12.83 0.94 -7.86
N CYS A 146 11.60 1.45 -7.84
CA CYS A 146 11.13 2.43 -8.83
C CYS A 146 11.98 3.71 -8.85
N ILE A 147 12.61 4.06 -7.74
CA ILE A 147 13.48 5.24 -7.58
C ILE A 147 14.87 5.10 -8.25
N GLN A 148 15.26 3.90 -8.65
CA GLN A 148 16.56 3.66 -9.25
C GLN A 148 16.53 3.94 -10.75
N ALA A 149 17.46 4.77 -11.24
CA ALA A 149 17.62 5.02 -12.67
C ALA A 149 17.97 3.73 -13.41
N ASN A 150 18.96 2.98 -12.91
CA ASN A 150 19.40 1.70 -13.46
C ASN A 150 18.90 0.55 -12.58
N LYS A 151 17.70 0.05 -12.87
CA LYS A 151 17.10 -1.06 -12.13
C LYS A 151 17.79 -2.38 -12.50
N LYS A 152 18.38 -3.05 -11.51
CA LYS A 152 19.01 -4.38 -11.69
C LYS A 152 18.00 -5.52 -11.78
N CYS A 153 16.77 -5.28 -11.36
CA CYS A 153 15.65 -6.20 -11.36
C CYS A 153 14.39 -5.44 -11.79
N PRO A 154 13.46 -6.05 -12.54
CA PRO A 154 12.15 -5.46 -12.80
C PRO A 154 11.43 -5.11 -11.52
N VAL A 155 10.63 -4.06 -11.56
CA VAL A 155 9.75 -3.64 -10.45
C VAL A 155 8.31 -3.94 -10.77
N GLY A 156 7.53 -4.35 -9.77
CA GLY A 156 6.11 -4.65 -9.90
C GLY A 156 5.22 -3.64 -9.18
N ILE A 157 4.01 -4.07 -8.90
CA ILE A 157 2.91 -3.29 -8.31
C ILE A 157 3.35 -2.44 -7.09
N GLY A 158 4.19 -3.01 -6.22
CA GLY A 158 4.70 -2.33 -5.03
C GLY A 158 5.84 -1.34 -5.30
N GLY A 159 6.20 -1.06 -6.56
CA GLY A 159 7.35 -0.24 -6.90
C GLY A 159 8.70 -0.88 -6.55
N ILE A 160 8.70 -2.16 -6.18
CA ILE A 160 9.88 -2.96 -5.88
C ILE A 160 9.80 -4.33 -6.57
N GLY A 161 10.94 -5.00 -6.67
CA GLY A 161 11.04 -6.40 -7.10
C GLY A 161 12.27 -7.05 -6.50
N ILE A 162 12.20 -8.36 -6.29
CA ILE A 162 13.31 -9.21 -5.89
C ILE A 162 13.53 -10.28 -6.96
N GLN A 163 14.79 -10.57 -7.26
CA GLN A 163 15.17 -11.56 -8.26
C GLN A 163 16.21 -12.51 -7.70
N SER A 164 16.04 -13.80 -7.94
CA SER A 164 17.06 -14.81 -7.68
C SER A 164 17.27 -15.73 -8.87
N VAL A 165 18.49 -16.23 -9.02
CA VAL A 165 18.87 -17.28 -9.97
C VAL A 165 18.98 -18.65 -9.29
N SER A 166 18.71 -18.73 -7.98
CA SER A 166 18.75 -19.97 -7.22
C SER A 166 17.86 -21.04 -7.88
N PRO A 167 18.32 -22.29 -7.97
CA PRO A 167 17.53 -23.40 -8.52
C PRO A 167 16.41 -23.84 -7.55
N SER A 168 16.49 -23.45 -6.30
CA SER A 168 15.46 -23.67 -5.30
C SER A 168 15.20 -22.37 -4.55
N ILE A 169 13.95 -21.98 -4.45
CA ILE A 169 13.51 -20.74 -3.83
C ILE A 169 12.37 -21.06 -2.85
N ASN A 170 12.42 -20.48 -1.67
CA ASN A 170 11.27 -20.42 -0.79
C ASN A 170 10.91 -18.96 -0.49
N LEU A 171 9.64 -18.71 -0.25
CA LEU A 171 9.10 -17.47 0.30
C LEU A 171 8.15 -17.84 1.43
N ASP A 172 8.45 -17.33 2.62
CA ASP A 172 7.65 -17.56 3.82
C ASP A 172 7.00 -16.24 4.22
N VAL A 173 5.66 -16.19 4.15
CA VAL A 173 4.84 -15.07 4.58
C VAL A 173 4.34 -15.34 5.98
N ARG A 174 4.45 -14.37 6.88
CA ARG A 174 3.92 -14.44 8.24
C ARG A 174 3.32 -13.12 8.66
N ILE A 175 2.12 -13.16 9.20
CA ILE A 175 1.47 -12.02 9.86
C ILE A 175 2.05 -11.90 11.27
N ALA A 176 2.37 -10.68 11.69
CA ALA A 176 2.88 -10.43 13.04
C ALA A 176 1.75 -10.57 14.07
N PRO A 177 1.97 -11.28 15.18
CA PRO A 177 0.93 -11.55 16.17
C PRO A 177 0.43 -10.29 16.89
N ASN A 178 1.22 -9.22 16.91
CA ASN A 178 0.94 -7.99 17.68
C ASN A 178 0.37 -6.85 16.82
N ASN A 179 -0.15 -7.14 15.62
CA ASN A 179 -0.66 -6.10 14.74
C ASN A 179 -1.96 -5.44 15.21
N GLY A 180 -2.63 -6.00 16.22
CA GLY A 180 -3.85 -5.46 16.84
C GLY A 180 -5.11 -5.54 15.98
N ALA A 181 -5.04 -5.91 14.71
CA ALA A 181 -6.17 -5.90 13.78
C ALA A 181 -6.65 -7.30 13.34
N GLY A 182 -5.84 -8.34 13.57
CA GLY A 182 -6.16 -9.70 13.14
C GLY A 182 -6.15 -9.82 11.62
N TYR A 183 -4.96 -10.03 11.03
CA TYR A 183 -4.80 -10.15 9.57
C TYR A 183 -4.57 -11.59 9.11
N SER A 184 -5.10 -12.58 9.86
CA SER A 184 -5.20 -13.94 9.34
C SER A 184 -5.90 -13.95 8.00
N PHE A 185 -5.42 -14.76 7.07
CA PHE A 185 -5.90 -14.75 5.68
C PHE A 185 -6.23 -16.18 5.23
N ASN A 186 -7.19 -16.30 4.32
CA ASN A 186 -7.57 -17.55 3.66
C ASN A 186 -7.29 -17.52 2.15
N GLN A 187 -6.84 -16.38 1.63
CA GLN A 187 -6.38 -16.28 0.24
C GLN A 187 -5.14 -15.39 0.17
N ALA A 188 -4.15 -15.86 -0.58
CA ALA A 188 -2.97 -15.11 -0.95
C ALA A 188 -2.81 -15.11 -2.48
N ILE A 189 -2.58 -13.94 -3.06
CA ILE A 189 -2.26 -13.78 -4.48
C ILE A 189 -0.81 -13.35 -4.57
N LEU A 190 0.07 -14.21 -5.09
CA LEU A 190 1.47 -13.90 -5.38
C LEU A 190 1.60 -13.27 -6.77
N TYR A 191 2.16 -12.10 -6.85
CA TYR A 191 2.50 -11.45 -8.11
C TYR A 191 3.97 -11.69 -8.45
N ARG A 192 4.23 -12.21 -9.66
CA ARG A 192 5.57 -12.56 -10.15
C ARG A 192 5.77 -12.18 -11.60
N GLY A 193 7.02 -12.11 -12.03
CA GLY A 193 7.35 -11.94 -13.46
C GLY A 193 7.00 -13.18 -14.27
N GLU A 194 6.68 -13.01 -15.55
CA GLU A 194 6.26 -14.09 -16.46
C GLU A 194 7.23 -15.27 -16.52
N LYS A 195 8.55 -14.98 -16.43
CA LYS A 195 9.62 -15.99 -16.50
C LYS A 195 9.99 -16.57 -15.14
N ALA A 196 9.35 -16.10 -14.07
CA ALA A 196 9.58 -16.67 -12.73
C ALA A 196 8.90 -18.03 -12.61
N MET A 197 9.55 -18.94 -11.90
CA MET A 197 8.94 -20.22 -11.57
C MET A 197 7.70 -20.00 -10.73
N PRO A 198 6.59 -20.73 -10.99
CA PRO A 198 5.46 -20.77 -10.09
C PRO A 198 5.89 -21.33 -8.74
N MET A 199 5.28 -20.85 -7.69
CA MET A 199 5.51 -21.34 -6.33
C MET A 199 4.42 -22.37 -5.96
N LEU A 200 4.79 -23.33 -5.13
CA LEU A 200 3.89 -24.36 -4.61
C LEU A 200 3.86 -24.28 -3.08
N PRO A 201 2.72 -24.58 -2.44
CA PRO A 201 2.64 -24.68 -1.00
C PRO A 201 3.61 -25.69 -0.43
N ALA A 202 4.19 -25.37 0.74
CA ALA A 202 5.11 -26.20 1.47
C ALA A 202 4.72 -26.27 2.96
N GLY A 203 5.42 -27.14 3.73
CA GLY A 203 5.20 -27.30 5.17
C GLY A 203 3.94 -28.07 5.53
N SER A 204 3.51 -27.93 6.78
CA SER A 204 2.39 -28.69 7.38
C SER A 204 1.01 -28.38 6.78
N PHE A 205 0.88 -27.26 6.04
CA PHE A 205 -0.39 -26.85 5.43
C PHE A 205 -0.53 -27.26 3.97
N LYS A 206 0.41 -28.02 3.40
CA LYS A 206 0.43 -28.40 1.99
C LYS A 206 -0.89 -28.98 1.51
N ASP A 207 -1.48 -29.87 2.31
CA ASP A 207 -2.70 -30.61 1.96
C ASP A 207 -3.99 -29.80 2.22
N SER A 208 -3.90 -28.71 2.95
CA SER A 208 -5.02 -27.79 3.25
C SER A 208 -5.16 -26.64 2.24
N ILE A 209 -4.18 -26.49 1.32
CA ILE A 209 -4.17 -25.40 0.37
C ILE A 209 -4.66 -25.88 -0.99
N GLN A 210 -5.83 -25.43 -1.37
CA GLN A 210 -6.28 -25.58 -2.74
C GLN A 210 -5.56 -24.56 -3.62
N THR A 211 -4.56 -25.04 -4.36
CA THR A 211 -3.83 -24.22 -5.31
C THR A 211 -4.64 -24.15 -6.60
N SER A 212 -5.43 -23.12 -6.78
CA SER A 212 -5.83 -22.77 -8.13
C SER A 212 -4.74 -21.86 -8.70
N LEU A 213 -3.85 -22.42 -9.49
CA LEU A 213 -2.96 -21.65 -10.37
C LEU A 213 -3.82 -21.02 -11.49
N ALA A 214 -4.77 -20.19 -11.10
CA ALA A 214 -5.42 -19.30 -12.04
C ALA A 214 -4.39 -18.23 -12.38
N THR A 215 -3.53 -18.54 -13.32
CA THR A 215 -2.64 -17.59 -13.95
C THR A 215 -3.51 -16.55 -14.62
N VAL A 216 -3.71 -15.41 -13.96
CA VAL A 216 -4.33 -14.26 -14.61
C VAL A 216 -3.44 -13.89 -15.79
N PRO A 217 -3.99 -13.62 -17.01
CA PRO A 217 -3.20 -13.23 -18.16
C PRO A 217 -2.22 -12.12 -17.76
N ALA A 218 -0.99 -12.24 -18.24
CA ALA A 218 0.07 -11.30 -17.93
C ALA A 218 -0.34 -9.87 -18.30
N VAL A 219 -0.36 -9.00 -17.29
CA VAL A 219 -0.50 -7.56 -17.50
C VAL A 219 0.87 -6.94 -17.30
N ALA A 220 1.39 -6.33 -18.35
CA ALA A 220 2.70 -5.69 -18.32
C ALA A 220 3.82 -6.58 -17.72
N GLY A 221 3.85 -7.85 -18.10
CA GLY A 221 4.88 -8.80 -17.66
C GLY A 221 4.68 -9.38 -16.25
N VAL A 222 3.49 -9.27 -15.69
CA VAL A 222 3.16 -9.78 -14.35
C VAL A 222 2.13 -10.90 -14.42
N LEU A 223 2.41 -12.02 -13.76
CA LEU A 223 1.49 -13.10 -13.50
C LEU A 223 1.03 -13.06 -12.04
N ALA A 224 -0.16 -13.58 -11.77
CA ALA A 224 -0.72 -13.70 -10.43
C ALA A 224 -1.08 -15.16 -10.15
N ASP A 225 -0.45 -15.75 -9.13
CA ASP A 225 -0.75 -17.09 -8.64
C ASP A 225 -1.63 -16.97 -7.40
N THR A 226 -2.81 -17.61 -7.40
CA THR A 226 -3.76 -17.55 -6.28
C THR A 226 -3.70 -18.81 -5.45
N PHE A 227 -3.50 -18.67 -4.16
CA PHE A 227 -3.54 -19.72 -3.14
C PHE A 227 -4.79 -19.54 -2.29
N ARG A 228 -5.71 -20.52 -2.31
CA ARG A 228 -6.89 -20.57 -1.44
C ARG A 228 -6.67 -21.58 -0.34
N ILE A 229 -6.96 -21.17 0.89
CA ILE A 229 -6.71 -21.94 2.11
C ILE A 229 -8.07 -22.20 2.75
N SER A 230 -8.33 -23.42 3.17
CA SER A 230 -9.65 -23.85 3.70
C SER A 230 -10.06 -23.14 4.99
N HIS A 231 -9.10 -22.61 5.74
CA HIS A 231 -9.30 -21.88 6.99
C HIS A 231 -8.29 -20.72 7.11
N PRO A 232 -8.60 -19.65 7.84
CA PRO A 232 -7.66 -18.54 8.02
C PRO A 232 -6.35 -18.98 8.70
N VAL A 233 -5.23 -18.50 8.16
CA VAL A 233 -3.88 -18.76 8.69
C VAL A 233 -3.09 -17.46 8.83
N ASP A 234 -2.08 -17.48 9.69
CA ASP A 234 -1.13 -16.38 9.86
C ASP A 234 0.20 -16.62 9.12
N THR A 235 0.38 -17.80 8.54
CA THR A 235 1.62 -18.19 7.88
C THR A 235 1.32 -18.94 6.59
N LEU A 236 2.05 -18.60 5.53
CA LEU A 236 2.04 -19.33 4.25
C LEU A 236 3.50 -19.58 3.85
N GLN A 237 3.83 -20.86 3.67
CA GLN A 237 5.14 -21.30 3.19
C GLN A 237 5.02 -21.73 1.73
N LEU A 238 5.83 -21.14 0.88
CA LEU A 238 5.87 -21.45 -0.54
C LEU A 238 7.28 -21.87 -0.95
N HIS A 239 7.36 -22.82 -1.88
CA HIS A 239 8.62 -23.22 -2.46
C HIS A 239 8.51 -23.39 -3.97
N SER A 240 9.63 -23.27 -4.64
CA SER A 240 9.79 -23.61 -6.04
C SER A 240 11.15 -24.24 -6.25
N THR A 241 11.17 -25.33 -7.00
CA THR A 241 12.42 -26.04 -7.30
C THR A 241 12.46 -26.38 -8.78
N ARG A 242 13.59 -26.09 -9.39
CA ARG A 242 13.87 -26.36 -10.78
C ARG A 242 14.40 -27.76 -10.94
N ARG A 243 13.56 -28.68 -11.37
CA ARG A 243 13.97 -30.06 -11.68
C ARG A 243 13.70 -30.36 -13.16
N LYS A 244 14.55 -31.14 -13.78
CA LYS A 244 14.27 -31.70 -15.10
C LYS A 244 13.17 -32.73 -14.93
N GLN A 245 12.12 -32.62 -15.75
CA GLN A 245 10.98 -33.54 -15.69
C GLN A 245 11.48 -35.01 -15.81
N GLY A 246 11.05 -35.86 -14.84
CA GLY A 246 11.42 -37.27 -14.81
C GLY A 246 12.84 -37.57 -14.29
N THR A 247 13.54 -36.57 -13.74
CA THR A 247 14.90 -36.77 -13.15
C THR A 247 15.09 -35.93 -11.89
N ASP A 248 16.00 -36.35 -11.02
CA ASP A 248 16.42 -35.56 -9.85
C ASP A 248 17.43 -34.45 -10.20
N LYS A 249 17.76 -34.28 -11.47
CA LYS A 249 18.74 -33.27 -11.89
C LYS A 249 18.13 -31.89 -11.93
N LEU A 250 18.81 -30.93 -11.29
CA LEU A 250 18.48 -29.52 -11.34
C LEU A 250 18.82 -28.95 -12.74
N LEU A 251 17.94 -28.10 -13.28
CA LEU A 251 18.22 -27.37 -14.50
C LEU A 251 19.27 -26.28 -14.25
N PRO A 252 20.16 -25.97 -15.23
CA PRO A 252 21.17 -24.92 -15.10
C PRO A 252 20.53 -23.56 -14.76
N ALA A 253 21.17 -22.82 -13.87
CA ALA A 253 20.69 -21.51 -13.39
C ALA A 253 20.65 -20.41 -14.46
N SER A 254 21.39 -20.58 -15.58
CA SER A 254 21.72 -19.52 -16.51
C SER A 254 20.56 -18.88 -17.28
N ASN A 255 19.40 -19.56 -17.37
CA ASN A 255 18.30 -19.10 -18.23
C ASN A 255 17.10 -18.53 -17.47
N PHE A 256 17.15 -18.39 -16.15
CA PHE A 256 15.97 -18.06 -15.37
C PHE A 256 16.22 -16.89 -14.43
N LYS A 257 15.37 -15.91 -14.58
CA LYS A 257 15.29 -14.76 -13.67
C LYS A 257 13.98 -14.90 -12.92
N ASN A 258 14.04 -15.47 -11.71
CA ASN A 258 12.86 -15.61 -10.88
C ASN A 258 12.58 -14.29 -10.18
N VAL A 259 11.64 -13.52 -10.71
CA VAL A 259 11.26 -12.21 -10.20
C VAL A 259 9.94 -12.32 -9.42
N TYR A 260 9.93 -11.85 -8.19
CA TYR A 260 8.74 -11.78 -7.33
C TYR A 260 8.52 -10.36 -6.84
N TYR A 261 7.25 -9.93 -6.77
CA TYR A 261 6.89 -8.55 -6.48
C TYR A 261 6.23 -8.37 -5.12
N GLY A 262 5.44 -9.33 -4.67
CA GLY A 262 4.73 -9.29 -3.40
C GLY A 262 3.42 -10.06 -3.43
N PHE A 263 2.63 -9.88 -2.39
CA PHE A 263 1.35 -10.59 -2.22
C PHE A 263 0.21 -9.62 -1.94
N SER A 264 -1.02 -10.04 -2.28
CA SER A 264 -2.25 -9.50 -1.74
C SER A 264 -2.90 -10.55 -0.87
N LEU A 265 -3.21 -10.22 0.39
CA LEU A 265 -3.80 -11.13 1.37
C LEU A 265 -5.23 -10.72 1.68
N THR A 266 -6.18 -11.65 1.57
CA THR A 266 -7.60 -11.47 1.88
C THR A 266 -8.09 -12.57 2.82
N ASN A 267 -9.18 -12.30 3.56
CA ASN A 267 -9.74 -13.21 4.55
C ASN A 267 -11.13 -13.73 4.17
N GLY A 268 -11.65 -13.32 3.01
CA GLY A 268 -12.96 -13.76 2.50
C GLY A 268 -14.17 -13.06 3.12
N TYR A 269 -13.98 -12.10 4.01
CA TYR A 269 -15.07 -11.30 4.58
C TYR A 269 -15.29 -10.00 3.81
N PRO A 270 -16.52 -9.46 3.81
CA PRO A 270 -16.79 -8.12 3.30
C PRO A 270 -16.07 -7.06 4.14
N GLY A 271 -15.83 -5.92 3.54
CA GLY A 271 -15.14 -4.82 4.24
C GLY A 271 -14.16 -4.07 3.37
N VAL A 272 -13.29 -3.32 4.01
CA VAL A 272 -12.24 -2.55 3.35
C VAL A 272 -10.99 -3.41 3.17
N LEU A 273 -10.56 -3.54 1.91
CA LEU A 273 -9.26 -4.09 1.53
C LEU A 273 -8.31 -2.95 1.20
N TYR A 274 -7.32 -2.73 2.06
CA TYR A 274 -6.45 -1.58 1.96
C TYR A 274 -5.02 -1.98 1.56
N HIS A 275 -4.58 -1.51 0.39
CA HIS A 275 -3.25 -1.77 -0.16
C HIS A 275 -2.32 -0.59 0.12
N SER A 276 -1.38 -0.73 1.04
CA SER A 276 -0.30 0.25 1.26
C SER A 276 0.84 0.00 0.28
N VAL A 277 1.03 0.89 -0.68
CA VAL A 277 2.06 0.82 -1.72
C VAL A 277 3.00 2.01 -1.55
N GLY A 278 4.11 1.82 -0.87
CA GLY A 278 5.08 2.88 -0.61
C GLY A 278 6.51 2.46 -0.91
N VAL A 279 7.33 3.41 -1.39
CA VAL A 279 8.77 3.20 -1.61
C VAL A 279 9.57 4.39 -1.07
N ASN A 280 10.53 4.11 -0.18
CA ASN A 280 11.40 5.13 0.37
C ASN A 280 12.05 6.00 -0.72
N GLY A 281 11.85 7.30 -0.64
CA GLY A 281 12.42 8.26 -1.60
C GLY A 281 11.61 8.42 -2.89
N ALA A 282 10.45 7.77 -3.02
CA ALA A 282 9.64 7.86 -4.24
C ALA A 282 9.07 9.27 -4.46
N MET A 283 8.94 9.61 -5.73
CA MET A 283 8.42 10.84 -6.29
C MET A 283 7.38 10.50 -7.37
N TYR A 284 6.55 11.45 -7.79
CA TYR A 284 5.58 11.25 -8.87
C TYR A 284 6.23 10.66 -10.14
N VAL A 285 7.38 11.16 -10.56
CA VAL A 285 8.11 10.69 -11.75
C VAL A 285 8.51 9.21 -11.67
N ASN A 286 8.65 8.64 -10.48
CA ASN A 286 9.03 7.25 -10.30
C ASN A 286 7.88 6.27 -10.59
N TYR A 287 6.65 6.76 -10.56
CA TYR A 287 5.41 6.01 -10.81
C TYR A 287 4.75 6.38 -12.15
N THR A 288 5.23 7.45 -12.82
CA THR A 288 4.70 7.92 -14.10
C THR A 288 5.23 7.04 -15.27
N ASP A 289 4.77 5.80 -15.28
CA ASP A 289 5.09 4.78 -16.27
C ASP A 289 3.82 3.99 -16.60
N GLU A 290 3.50 3.84 -17.89
CA GLU A 290 2.25 3.20 -18.32
C GLU A 290 2.19 1.72 -17.92
N ALA A 291 3.31 0.99 -18.03
CA ALA A 291 3.36 -0.41 -17.65
C ALA A 291 3.15 -0.57 -16.14
N TYR A 292 3.73 0.34 -15.33
CA TYR A 292 3.52 0.36 -13.89
C TYR A 292 2.04 0.62 -13.53
N VAL A 293 1.39 1.61 -14.14
CA VAL A 293 -0.01 1.93 -13.85
C VAL A 293 -0.94 0.79 -14.26
N ARG A 294 -0.67 0.09 -15.37
CA ARG A 294 -1.39 -1.14 -15.73
C ARG A 294 -1.23 -2.23 -14.67
N GLN A 295 -0.05 -2.40 -14.10
CA GLN A 295 0.16 -3.35 -13.01
C GLN A 295 -0.60 -2.93 -11.74
N LEU A 296 -0.61 -1.63 -11.40
CA LEU A 296 -1.34 -1.10 -10.26
C LEU A 296 -2.84 -1.36 -10.39
N ALA A 297 -3.38 -1.29 -11.61
CA ALA A 297 -4.78 -1.59 -11.92
C ALA A 297 -5.20 -3.04 -11.60
N LEU A 298 -4.25 -3.98 -11.46
CA LEU A 298 -4.55 -5.35 -11.00
C LEU A 298 -5.12 -5.39 -9.58
N LEU A 299 -4.88 -4.37 -8.78
CA LEU A 299 -5.44 -4.22 -7.42
C LEU A 299 -6.89 -3.71 -7.44
N LYS A 300 -7.43 -3.28 -8.58
CA LYS A 300 -8.82 -2.83 -8.80
C LYS A 300 -9.32 -1.83 -7.75
N PRO A 301 -8.65 -0.69 -7.55
CA PRO A 301 -9.06 0.25 -6.52
C PRO A 301 -10.35 0.99 -6.86
N SER A 302 -11.29 1.06 -5.91
CA SER A 302 -12.38 2.06 -5.92
C SER A 302 -11.84 3.44 -5.59
N LEU A 303 -10.79 3.51 -4.74
CA LEU A 303 -10.09 4.76 -4.40
C LEU A 303 -8.58 4.58 -4.50
N LEU A 304 -7.92 5.48 -5.23
CA LEU A 304 -6.47 5.66 -5.22
C LEU A 304 -6.09 6.92 -4.43
N ILE A 305 -5.46 6.73 -3.27
CA ILE A 305 -4.88 7.83 -2.49
C ILE A 305 -3.42 7.99 -2.92
N ILE A 306 -3.00 9.21 -3.24
CA ILE A 306 -1.63 9.53 -3.66
C ILE A 306 -1.00 10.48 -2.64
N SER A 307 -0.04 9.96 -1.86
CA SER A 307 0.68 10.70 -0.81
C SER A 307 2.15 10.86 -1.17
N LEU A 308 2.42 11.82 -2.05
CA LEU A 308 3.75 12.16 -2.57
C LEU A 308 3.99 13.68 -2.46
N GLY A 309 5.20 14.11 -2.78
CA GLY A 309 5.58 15.53 -2.77
C GLY A 309 6.66 15.86 -1.74
N THR A 310 6.82 15.05 -0.69
CA THR A 310 7.88 15.29 0.31
C THR A 310 9.26 15.25 -0.31
N ASN A 311 9.58 14.21 -1.08
CA ASN A 311 10.91 14.01 -1.64
C ASN A 311 11.25 15.06 -2.70
N GLU A 312 10.29 15.48 -3.52
CA GLU A 312 10.45 16.54 -4.51
C GLU A 312 10.89 17.86 -3.86
N THR A 313 10.35 18.15 -2.67
CA THR A 313 10.66 19.40 -1.95
C THR A 313 12.10 19.53 -1.46
N PHE A 314 12.83 18.41 -1.35
CA PHE A 314 14.25 18.39 -0.97
C PHE A 314 15.19 18.70 -2.14
N GLY A 315 14.70 18.74 -3.37
CA GLY A 315 15.48 19.15 -4.54
C GLY A 315 16.13 20.52 -4.37
N ARG A 316 17.32 20.70 -4.96
CA ARG A 316 18.06 22.00 -4.90
C ARG A 316 17.27 23.15 -5.51
N ARG A 317 16.46 22.88 -6.52
CA ARG A 317 15.61 23.86 -7.23
C ARG A 317 14.22 23.27 -7.38
N PHE A 318 13.38 23.41 -6.37
CA PHE A 318 11.97 23.04 -6.46
C PHE A 318 11.23 24.09 -7.30
N ARG A 319 10.51 23.64 -8.31
CA ARG A 319 9.66 24.45 -9.17
C ARG A 319 8.23 23.95 -9.12
N SER A 320 7.32 24.78 -8.61
CA SER A 320 5.90 24.41 -8.42
C SER A 320 5.20 24.02 -9.72
N GLU A 321 5.52 24.70 -10.83
CA GLU A 321 4.88 24.43 -12.14
C GLU A 321 5.34 23.09 -12.73
N GLU A 322 6.64 22.80 -12.65
CA GLU A 322 7.20 21.50 -13.06
C GLU A 322 6.61 20.35 -12.21
N PHE A 323 6.54 20.56 -10.90
CA PHE A 323 5.93 19.60 -9.99
C PHE A 323 4.43 19.39 -10.30
N GLY A 324 3.66 20.46 -10.57
CA GLY A 324 2.28 20.38 -11.03
C GLY A 324 2.14 19.58 -12.33
N GLY A 325 3.07 19.76 -13.28
CA GLY A 325 3.15 18.96 -14.50
C GLY A 325 3.34 17.47 -14.25
N GLN A 326 4.19 17.10 -13.29
CA GLN A 326 4.42 15.69 -12.90
C GLN A 326 3.15 15.06 -12.29
N ILE A 327 2.43 15.80 -11.44
CA ILE A 327 1.15 15.36 -10.87
C ILE A 327 0.13 15.09 -11.98
N ARG A 328 -0.07 16.06 -12.89
CA ARG A 328 -1.02 15.93 -14.01
C ARG A 328 -0.69 14.75 -14.92
N ALA A 329 0.59 14.55 -15.24
CA ALA A 329 1.04 13.43 -16.07
C ALA A 329 0.69 12.10 -15.42
N PHE A 330 0.96 11.92 -14.11
CA PHE A 330 0.64 10.71 -13.42
C PHE A 330 -0.88 10.47 -13.30
N VAL A 331 -1.64 11.49 -12.89
CA VAL A 331 -3.11 11.43 -12.79
C VAL A 331 -3.75 11.09 -14.15
N SER A 332 -3.25 11.66 -15.23
CA SER A 332 -3.74 11.34 -16.59
C SER A 332 -3.53 9.89 -16.97
N LEU A 333 -2.37 9.31 -16.61
CA LEU A 333 -2.13 7.88 -16.82
C LEU A 333 -3.06 7.01 -15.96
N VAL A 334 -3.29 7.40 -14.72
CA VAL A 334 -4.24 6.70 -13.83
C VAL A 334 -5.64 6.73 -14.41
N LYS A 335 -6.16 7.90 -14.79
CA LYS A 335 -7.50 8.05 -15.40
C LYS A 335 -7.64 7.25 -16.70
N LYS A 336 -6.58 7.15 -17.50
CA LYS A 336 -6.55 6.35 -18.74
C LYS A 336 -6.68 4.85 -18.47
N GLN A 337 -6.02 4.34 -17.44
CA GLN A 337 -5.95 2.90 -17.15
C GLN A 337 -7.03 2.43 -16.15
N MET A 338 -7.52 3.34 -15.31
CA MET A 338 -8.49 3.08 -14.24
C MET A 338 -9.55 4.22 -14.22
N PRO A 339 -10.38 4.34 -15.26
CA PRO A 339 -11.32 5.48 -15.40
C PRO A 339 -12.35 5.60 -14.28
N GLU A 340 -12.75 4.46 -13.70
CA GLU A 340 -13.76 4.38 -12.62
C GLU A 340 -13.17 4.62 -11.22
N THR A 341 -11.84 4.66 -11.10
CA THR A 341 -11.18 4.83 -9.82
C THR A 341 -11.23 6.29 -9.36
N ALA A 342 -11.81 6.52 -8.20
CA ALA A 342 -11.73 7.83 -7.54
C ALA A 342 -10.28 8.13 -7.11
N ILE A 343 -9.83 9.39 -7.25
CA ILE A 343 -8.45 9.80 -6.95
C ILE A 343 -8.47 10.84 -5.84
N LEU A 344 -7.70 10.60 -4.78
CA LEU A 344 -7.46 11.55 -3.69
C LEU A 344 -5.98 11.90 -3.62
N LEU A 345 -5.65 13.18 -3.84
CA LEU A 345 -4.30 13.70 -3.64
C LEU A 345 -4.15 14.24 -2.22
N THR A 346 -3.10 13.87 -1.50
CA THR A 346 -2.80 14.46 -0.19
C THR A 346 -1.63 15.43 -0.30
N THR A 347 -1.65 16.49 0.50
CA THR A 347 -0.50 17.39 0.62
C THR A 347 0.59 16.76 1.47
N PRO A 348 1.90 17.05 1.19
CA PRO A 348 2.99 16.50 1.98
C PRO A 348 2.98 17.08 3.39
N PRO A 349 3.38 16.28 4.40
CA PRO A 349 3.54 16.77 5.77
C PRO A 349 4.63 17.82 5.87
N GLU A 350 4.56 18.65 6.89
CA GLU A 350 5.63 19.58 7.20
C GLU A 350 6.95 18.82 7.44
N CYS A 351 8.03 19.33 6.88
CA CYS A 351 9.35 18.72 7.04
C CYS A 351 10.45 19.77 7.22
N TYR A 352 11.60 19.32 7.73
CA TYR A 352 12.74 20.17 8.03
C TYR A 352 13.97 19.77 7.21
N LYS A 353 14.69 20.76 6.69
CA LYS A 353 15.97 20.57 6.00
C LYS A 353 17.12 20.79 6.96
N ARG A 354 18.11 19.90 6.90
CA ARG A 354 19.38 20.08 7.59
C ARG A 354 20.16 21.21 6.94
N THR A 355 20.65 22.13 7.74
CA THR A 355 21.54 23.23 7.34
C THR A 355 22.64 23.43 8.37
N TYR A 356 23.56 24.35 8.09
CA TYR A 356 24.65 24.72 9.00
C TYR A 356 24.60 26.22 9.21
N VAL A 357 24.54 26.63 10.48
CA VAL A 357 24.65 28.02 10.92
C VAL A 357 25.88 28.10 11.83
N ASN A 358 26.85 28.95 11.50
CA ASN A 358 28.13 29.10 12.23
C ASN A 358 28.82 27.73 12.41
N LYS A 359 28.89 26.92 11.37
CA LYS A 359 29.45 25.54 11.36
C LYS A 359 28.71 24.55 12.28
N LYS A 360 27.63 24.94 12.96
CA LYS A 360 26.81 24.04 13.77
C LYS A 360 25.67 23.53 12.94
N ARG A 361 25.45 22.20 13.04
CA ARG A 361 24.31 21.52 12.41
C ARG A 361 23.01 22.03 13.02
N THR A 362 22.08 22.46 12.19
CA THR A 362 20.74 22.88 12.59
C THR A 362 19.69 22.41 11.58
N TYR A 363 18.44 22.55 11.92
CA TYR A 363 17.31 22.19 11.06
C TYR A 363 16.41 23.41 10.88
N VAL A 364 16.03 23.69 9.63
CA VAL A 364 15.11 24.76 9.27
C VAL A 364 13.91 24.19 8.54
N ARG A 365 12.75 24.80 8.74
CA ARG A 365 11.52 24.44 8.05
C ARG A 365 11.74 24.46 6.54
N ASN A 366 11.26 23.42 5.84
CA ASN A 366 11.36 23.36 4.39
C ASN A 366 10.20 24.17 3.75
N SER A 367 10.49 25.39 3.33
CA SER A 367 9.48 26.27 2.69
C SER A 367 8.90 25.70 1.40
N ASN A 368 9.63 24.81 0.70
CA ASN A 368 9.12 24.17 -0.51
C ASN A 368 7.89 23.29 -0.24
N THR A 369 7.71 22.80 1.00
CA THR A 369 6.54 21.98 1.38
C THR A 369 5.23 22.74 1.16
N GLN A 370 5.18 24.04 1.52
CA GLN A 370 4.02 24.88 1.28
C GLN A 370 3.77 25.12 -0.22
N LEU A 371 4.85 25.29 -0.99
CA LEU A 371 4.76 25.43 -2.44
C LEU A 371 4.23 24.15 -3.10
N ALA A 372 4.70 22.98 -2.62
CA ALA A 372 4.20 21.68 -3.09
C ALA A 372 2.71 21.49 -2.74
N ALA A 373 2.30 21.82 -1.52
CA ALA A 373 0.90 21.74 -1.11
C ALA A 373 -0.01 22.60 -2.02
N LYS A 374 0.39 23.86 -2.32
CA LYS A 374 -0.34 24.73 -3.25
C LYS A 374 -0.39 24.15 -4.67
N ALA A 375 0.69 23.55 -5.15
CA ALA A 375 0.73 22.93 -6.48
C ALA A 375 -0.18 21.69 -6.57
N ILE A 376 -0.24 20.87 -5.50
CA ILE A 376 -1.16 19.72 -5.42
C ILE A 376 -2.60 20.19 -5.44
N VAL A 377 -2.97 21.19 -4.63
CA VAL A 377 -4.33 21.76 -4.60
C VAL A 377 -4.71 22.35 -5.96
N LYS A 378 -3.79 23.04 -6.63
CA LYS A 378 -4.02 23.56 -7.98
C LYS A 378 -4.28 22.41 -8.97
N ALA A 379 -3.41 21.39 -9.00
CA ALA A 379 -3.54 20.25 -9.90
C ALA A 379 -4.81 19.41 -9.65
N ALA A 380 -5.28 19.35 -8.41
CA ALA A 380 -6.51 18.65 -8.06
C ALA A 380 -7.79 19.36 -8.52
N ARG A 381 -7.72 20.67 -8.82
CA ARG A 381 -8.85 21.47 -9.33
C ARG A 381 -8.96 21.46 -10.85
N GLU A 382 -7.89 21.12 -11.55
CA GLU A 382 -7.79 20.98 -13.01
C GLU A 382 -8.22 19.56 -13.47
#